data_aee6e5a3c766b543c9b26bc70890147d
#
_entry.id   aee6e5a3c766b543c9b26bc70890147d
#
_cell.length_a   1.000
_cell.length_b   1.000
_cell.length_c   1.000
_cell.angle_alpha   90.00
_cell.angle_beta   90.00
_cell.angle_gamma   90.00
#
_symmetry.space_group_name_H-M   'P 1'
#
loop_
_entity.id
_entity.type
_entity.pdbx_description
1 polymer ?
#
loop_
_entity_poly.entity_id
_entity_poly.type
_entity_poly.pdbx_seq_one_letter_code
_entity_poly.pdbx_strand_id
1 'polypeptide(L)'
;MPDEHPMSGSLFMVVAPSGAGKSTLVNALLAQEKAIKLSISYTTRPPRPSEQDGREYHFTTVEDFRTRHKQGEFLEWAEVHTNYYGTSRLAIAEQMQSGTDVLLEIDWQGAQQVKKQFPHAVGIFILPPSIAALEDRLKKRGQDEPQVITRRILAAGGEIAHAPEFEYVIINQEFATALSELTAIVKATRCRFSQQAVRNASLFAQLGIHANLS
;
A
#
# COMPACT_ATOMS: atom_id res chain seq x y z
N MET A 1 -9.31 13.28 -22.02
CA MET A 1 -8.36 12.21 -21.74
C MET A 1 -7.06 12.90 -21.40
N PRO A 2 -6.52 12.84 -20.16
CA PRO A 2 -5.16 13.32 -19.93
C PRO A 2 -4.22 12.41 -20.72
N ASP A 3 -3.22 13.01 -21.39
CA ASP A 3 -2.17 12.32 -22.12
C ASP A 3 -1.57 11.23 -21.23
N GLU A 4 -1.84 9.98 -21.55
CA GLU A 4 -1.26 8.83 -20.87
C GLU A 4 0.20 8.67 -21.30
N HIS A 5 1.07 9.53 -20.77
CA HIS A 5 2.48 9.19 -20.78
C HIS A 5 2.66 7.92 -19.95
N PRO A 6 3.26 6.85 -20.50
CA PRO A 6 3.42 5.60 -19.78
C PRO A 6 4.18 5.86 -18.48
N MET A 7 3.55 5.54 -17.36
CA MET A 7 4.16 5.74 -16.04
C MET A 7 5.32 4.75 -15.87
N SER A 8 6.51 5.27 -15.61
CA SER A 8 7.72 4.45 -15.43
C SER A 8 7.88 3.90 -14.02
N GLY A 9 7.14 4.43 -13.03
CA GLY A 9 7.04 3.88 -11.69
C GLY A 9 5.96 2.80 -11.58
N SER A 10 6.14 1.85 -10.66
CA SER A 10 5.15 0.81 -10.33
C SER A 10 4.36 1.19 -9.09
N LEU A 11 3.08 0.78 -9.04
CA LEU A 11 2.22 0.97 -7.88
C LEU A 11 2.08 -0.35 -7.12
N PHE A 12 2.41 -0.33 -5.83
CA PHE A 12 2.29 -1.46 -4.91
C PHE A 12 1.26 -1.16 -3.84
N MET A 13 0.43 -2.14 -3.52
CA MET A 13 -0.53 -2.10 -2.42
C MET A 13 -0.16 -3.18 -1.42
N VAL A 14 0.13 -2.79 -0.19
CA VAL A 14 0.37 -3.74 0.91
C VAL A 14 -0.81 -3.67 1.86
N VAL A 15 -1.47 -4.80 2.00
CA VAL A 15 -2.66 -4.98 2.82
C VAL A 15 -2.40 -6.04 3.88
N ALA A 16 -2.98 -5.90 5.04
CA ALA A 16 -2.86 -6.87 6.12
C ALA A 16 -3.92 -6.66 7.19
N PRO A 17 -4.31 -7.69 7.91
CA PRO A 17 -5.11 -7.53 9.11
C PRO A 17 -4.31 -6.78 10.19
N SER A 18 -5.05 -6.09 11.05
CA SER A 18 -4.46 -5.33 12.14
C SER A 18 -3.60 -6.21 13.04
N GLY A 19 -2.32 -5.85 13.23
CA GLY A 19 -1.36 -6.63 14.04
C GLY A 19 -0.52 -7.65 13.26
N ALA A 20 -0.72 -7.83 11.95
CA ALA A 20 0.08 -8.77 11.14
C ALA A 20 1.53 -8.32 10.88
N GLY A 21 1.91 -7.08 11.25
CA GLY A 21 3.28 -6.57 11.10
C GLY A 21 3.54 -5.79 9.80
N LYS A 22 2.48 -5.36 9.10
CA LYS A 22 2.53 -4.61 7.84
C LYS A 22 3.51 -3.43 7.88
N SER A 23 3.28 -2.46 8.77
CA SER A 23 4.11 -1.24 8.83
C SER A 23 5.57 -1.52 9.16
N THR A 24 5.85 -2.56 9.95
CA THR A 24 7.24 -2.96 10.25
C THR A 24 7.96 -3.47 8.99
N LEU A 25 7.29 -4.31 8.19
CA LEU A 25 7.83 -4.81 6.92
C LEU A 25 7.98 -3.69 5.89
N VAL A 26 6.97 -2.82 5.76
CA VAL A 26 7.00 -1.67 4.84
C VAL A 26 8.15 -0.74 5.19
N ASN A 27 8.33 -0.36 6.46
CA ASN A 27 9.42 0.51 6.88
C ASN A 27 10.80 -0.12 6.61
N ALA A 28 10.96 -1.42 6.84
CA ALA A 28 12.20 -2.13 6.55
C ALA A 28 12.50 -2.20 5.03
N LEU A 29 11.47 -2.42 4.19
CA LEU A 29 11.61 -2.34 2.74
C LEU A 29 12.08 -0.94 2.31
N LEU A 30 11.42 0.12 2.77
CA LEU A 30 11.75 1.52 2.43
C LEU A 30 13.14 1.93 2.90
N ALA A 31 13.65 1.32 3.98
CA ALA A 31 15.01 1.55 4.44
C ALA A 31 16.06 0.98 3.47
N GLN A 32 15.77 -0.14 2.82
CA GLN A 32 16.65 -0.84 1.89
C GLN A 32 16.49 -0.36 0.43
N GLU A 33 15.28 -0.11 -0.02
CA GLU A 33 14.93 0.19 -1.41
C GLU A 33 14.62 1.68 -1.60
N LYS A 34 15.61 2.47 -2.02
CA LYS A 34 15.47 3.93 -2.14
C LYS A 34 14.65 4.40 -3.34
N ALA A 35 14.41 3.53 -4.32
CA ALA A 35 13.64 3.83 -5.52
C ALA A 35 12.12 3.64 -5.33
N ILE A 36 11.67 3.26 -4.14
CA ILE A 36 10.25 3.16 -3.77
C ILE A 36 9.95 4.13 -2.63
N LYS A 37 8.82 4.81 -2.70
CA LYS A 37 8.34 5.74 -1.67
C LYS A 37 6.98 5.33 -1.14
N LEU A 38 6.78 5.54 0.14
CA LEU A 38 5.46 5.42 0.75
C LEU A 38 4.60 6.61 0.33
N SER A 39 3.39 6.35 -0.13
CA SER A 39 2.36 7.39 -0.25
C SER A 39 1.82 7.72 1.13
N ILE A 40 1.87 8.99 1.51
CA ILE A 40 1.35 9.48 2.78
C ILE A 40 -0.13 9.78 2.60
N SER A 41 -0.99 9.02 3.30
CA SER A 41 -2.44 9.17 3.23
C SER A 41 -2.94 10.32 4.12
N TYR A 42 -4.07 10.88 3.75
CA TYR A 42 -4.85 11.79 4.62
C TYR A 42 -5.65 10.98 5.63
N THR A 43 -5.80 11.51 6.84
CA THR A 43 -6.68 10.92 7.86
C THR A 43 -7.34 11.96 8.74
N THR A 44 -8.57 11.66 9.17
CA THR A 44 -9.31 12.44 10.16
C THR A 44 -9.04 11.98 11.60
N ARG A 45 -8.27 10.90 11.79
CA ARG A 45 -7.83 10.43 13.10
C ARG A 45 -6.85 11.45 13.71
N PRO A 46 -7.01 11.81 14.98
CA PRO A 46 -6.01 12.63 15.67
C PRO A 46 -4.62 11.95 15.64
N PRO A 47 -3.53 12.74 15.55
CA PRO A 47 -2.18 12.21 15.63
C PRO A 47 -1.91 11.57 17.00
N ARG A 48 -1.15 10.49 17.02
CA ARG A 48 -0.59 9.91 18.25
C ARG A 48 0.63 10.72 18.70
N PRO A 49 1.06 10.60 19.96
CA PRO A 49 2.17 11.42 20.50
C PRO A 49 3.48 11.39 19.71
N SER A 50 3.74 10.28 18.97
CA SER A 50 4.97 10.10 18.19
C SER A 50 4.78 10.40 16.69
N GLU A 51 3.58 10.71 16.24
CA GLU A 51 3.26 10.96 14.83
C GLU A 51 3.37 12.45 14.49
N GLN A 52 3.80 12.73 13.25
CA GLN A 52 3.97 14.08 12.72
C GLN A 52 3.22 14.23 11.41
N ASP A 53 2.61 15.39 11.21
CA ASP A 53 1.95 15.72 9.96
C ASP A 53 2.94 15.69 8.79
N GLY A 54 2.50 15.11 7.67
CA GLY A 54 3.32 14.93 6.48
C GLY A 54 4.35 13.81 6.56
N ARG A 55 4.46 13.08 7.68
CA ARG A 55 5.36 11.94 7.84
C ARG A 55 4.62 10.61 7.91
N GLU A 56 3.72 10.44 8.87
CA GLU A 56 2.88 9.25 8.99
C GLU A 56 1.58 9.41 8.21
N TYR A 57 0.96 10.57 8.37
CA TYR A 57 -0.28 10.97 7.69
C TYR A 57 -0.30 12.48 7.44
N HIS A 58 -1.15 12.91 6.51
CA HIS A 58 -1.66 14.27 6.47
C HIS A 58 -2.90 14.31 7.35
N PHE A 59 -2.77 14.89 8.56
CA PHE A 59 -3.89 14.98 9.49
C PHE A 59 -4.83 16.12 9.10
N THR A 60 -6.11 15.81 8.98
CA THR A 60 -7.12 16.77 8.50
C THR A 60 -8.43 16.67 9.29
N THR A 61 -9.33 17.62 9.09
CA THR A 61 -10.67 17.56 9.67
C THR A 61 -11.61 16.70 8.83
N VAL A 62 -12.73 16.26 9.41
CA VAL A 62 -13.78 15.54 8.69
C VAL A 62 -14.37 16.41 7.57
N GLU A 63 -14.51 17.70 7.80
CA GLU A 63 -15.06 18.65 6.84
C GLU A 63 -14.13 18.82 5.63
N ASP A 64 -12.83 19.03 5.86
CA ASP A 64 -11.83 19.16 4.79
C ASP A 64 -11.71 17.84 4.02
N PHE A 65 -11.67 16.68 4.70
CA PHE A 65 -11.64 15.38 4.05
C PHE A 65 -12.84 15.19 3.10
N ARG A 66 -14.05 15.51 3.57
CA ARG A 66 -15.26 15.41 2.74
C ARG A 66 -15.25 16.34 1.54
N THR A 67 -14.67 17.52 1.71
CA THR A 67 -14.51 18.49 0.61
C THR A 67 -13.58 17.94 -0.45
N ARG A 68 -12.41 17.45 -0.08
CA ARG A 68 -11.43 16.81 -0.98
C ARG A 68 -12.01 15.57 -1.67
N HIS A 69 -12.75 14.75 -0.94
CA HIS A 69 -13.43 13.59 -1.52
C HIS A 69 -14.44 14.02 -2.60
N LYS A 70 -15.28 15.03 -2.34
CA LYS A 70 -16.23 15.54 -3.33
C LYS A 70 -15.54 16.12 -4.58
N GLN A 71 -14.34 16.67 -4.44
CA GLN A 71 -13.51 17.17 -5.52
C GLN A 71 -12.80 16.06 -6.31
N GLY A 72 -12.92 14.79 -5.88
CA GLY A 72 -12.29 13.66 -6.53
C GLY A 72 -10.77 13.58 -6.34
N GLU A 73 -10.23 14.22 -5.30
CA GLU A 73 -8.80 14.25 -5.02
C GLU A 73 -8.23 12.90 -4.58
N PHE A 74 -9.08 12.01 -4.05
CA PHE A 74 -8.61 10.71 -3.57
C PHE A 74 -8.69 9.63 -4.66
N LEU A 75 -7.64 8.85 -4.76
CA LEU A 75 -7.57 7.63 -5.56
C LEU A 75 -8.42 6.52 -4.92
N GLU A 76 -8.29 6.39 -3.61
CA GLU A 76 -9.07 5.52 -2.77
C GLU A 76 -9.38 6.22 -1.45
N TRP A 77 -10.42 5.79 -0.78
CA TRP A 77 -10.75 6.20 0.58
C TRP A 77 -11.54 5.12 1.29
N ALA A 78 -11.43 5.09 2.61
CA ALA A 78 -12.19 4.19 3.47
C ALA A 78 -12.50 4.83 4.81
N GLU A 79 -13.59 4.40 5.44
CA GLU A 79 -13.87 4.65 6.85
C GLU A 79 -13.44 3.43 7.66
N VAL A 80 -12.45 3.63 8.55
CA VAL A 80 -11.92 2.59 9.42
C VAL A 80 -12.00 3.08 10.86
N HIS A 81 -12.73 2.34 11.71
CA HIS A 81 -12.94 2.69 13.12
C HIS A 81 -13.39 4.15 13.31
N THR A 82 -14.42 4.57 12.57
CA THR A 82 -15.01 5.92 12.63
C THR A 82 -14.12 7.08 12.16
N ASN A 83 -12.96 6.78 11.58
CA ASN A 83 -12.08 7.77 10.96
C ASN A 83 -11.96 7.52 9.46
N TYR A 84 -11.81 8.60 8.71
CA TYR A 84 -11.59 8.53 7.27
C TYR A 84 -10.09 8.46 6.97
N TYR A 85 -9.77 7.70 5.93
CA TYR A 85 -8.43 7.58 5.35
C TYR A 85 -8.56 7.72 3.84
N GLY A 86 -7.62 8.40 3.19
CA GLY A 86 -7.66 8.56 1.74
C GLY A 86 -6.30 8.91 1.16
N THR A 87 -6.04 8.44 -0.04
CA THR A 87 -4.76 8.60 -0.73
C THR A 87 -4.89 9.55 -1.90
N SER A 88 -4.03 10.56 -1.99
CA SER A 88 -4.06 11.56 -3.06
C SER A 88 -3.74 10.96 -4.42
N ARG A 89 -4.67 11.08 -5.37
CA ARG A 89 -4.50 10.66 -6.77
C ARG A 89 -3.34 11.40 -7.45
N LEU A 90 -3.29 12.73 -7.28
CA LEU A 90 -2.31 13.57 -7.94
C LEU A 90 -0.89 13.25 -7.47
N ALA A 91 -0.68 13.13 -6.16
CA ALA A 91 0.63 12.83 -5.59
C ALA A 91 1.19 11.47 -6.09
N ILE A 92 0.33 10.47 -6.26
CA ILE A 92 0.72 9.17 -6.82
C ILE A 92 1.11 9.31 -8.28
N ALA A 93 0.28 9.98 -9.09
CA ALA A 93 0.54 10.16 -10.51
C ALA A 93 1.88 10.88 -10.76
N GLU A 94 2.15 11.96 -10.05
CA GLU A 94 3.40 12.72 -10.15
C GLU A 94 4.62 11.86 -9.79
N GLN A 95 4.55 11.08 -8.70
CA GLN A 95 5.66 10.20 -8.32
C GLN A 95 5.90 9.11 -9.36
N MET A 96 4.86 8.46 -9.86
CA MET A 96 4.99 7.39 -10.87
C MET A 96 5.49 7.94 -12.21
N GLN A 97 5.06 9.13 -12.62
CA GLN A 97 5.57 9.79 -13.83
C GLN A 97 7.08 10.12 -13.72
N SER A 98 7.56 10.48 -12.52
CA SER A 98 8.99 10.70 -12.29
C SER A 98 9.83 9.42 -12.25
N GLY A 99 9.23 8.24 -12.45
CA GLY A 99 9.92 6.95 -12.40
C GLY A 99 10.07 6.34 -11.00
N THR A 100 9.49 6.98 -9.99
CA THR A 100 9.51 6.50 -8.61
C THR A 100 8.42 5.44 -8.42
N ASP A 101 8.76 4.29 -7.87
CA ASP A 101 7.76 3.33 -7.44
C ASP A 101 7.02 3.85 -6.21
N VAL A 102 5.73 3.61 -6.15
CA VAL A 102 4.87 4.06 -5.04
C VAL A 102 4.31 2.87 -4.29
N LEU A 103 4.38 2.88 -2.98
CA LEU A 103 3.79 1.89 -2.09
C LEU A 103 2.63 2.52 -1.31
N LEU A 104 1.48 1.87 -1.35
CA LEU A 104 0.31 2.19 -0.55
C LEU A 104 0.20 1.22 0.63
N GLU A 105 0.10 1.75 1.83
CA GLU A 105 -0.24 1.00 3.03
C GLU A 105 -1.72 1.23 3.35
N ILE A 106 -2.59 0.41 2.76
CA ILE A 106 -4.04 0.58 2.77
C ILE A 106 -4.76 -0.67 3.30
N ASP A 107 -6.08 -0.58 3.44
CA ASP A 107 -6.93 -1.72 3.72
C ASP A 107 -7.42 -2.40 2.42
N TRP A 108 -8.15 -3.52 2.56
CA TRP A 108 -8.66 -4.26 1.41
C TRP A 108 -9.68 -3.47 0.58
N GLN A 109 -10.48 -2.59 1.21
CA GLN A 109 -11.49 -1.77 0.51
C GLN A 109 -10.79 -0.72 -0.38
N GLY A 110 -9.74 -0.09 0.16
CA GLY A 110 -8.89 0.82 -0.60
C GLY A 110 -8.20 0.10 -1.76
N ALA A 111 -7.68 -1.11 -1.53
CA ALA A 111 -7.04 -1.91 -2.57
C ALA A 111 -7.99 -2.24 -3.73
N GLN A 112 -9.25 -2.58 -3.45
CA GLN A 112 -10.26 -2.80 -4.50
C GLN A 112 -10.53 -1.53 -5.32
N GLN A 113 -10.56 -0.35 -4.69
CA GLN A 113 -10.75 0.92 -5.39
C GLN A 113 -9.55 1.26 -6.28
N VAL A 114 -8.33 1.08 -5.76
CA VAL A 114 -7.10 1.27 -6.53
C VAL A 114 -7.06 0.34 -7.74
N LYS A 115 -7.35 -0.94 -7.55
CA LYS A 115 -7.31 -1.96 -8.62
C LYS A 115 -8.24 -1.65 -9.79
N LYS A 116 -9.40 -1.03 -9.53
CA LYS A 116 -10.33 -0.57 -10.58
C LYS A 116 -9.76 0.53 -11.45
N GLN A 117 -8.91 1.40 -10.90
CA GLN A 117 -8.33 2.55 -11.59
C GLN A 117 -6.93 2.26 -12.12
N PHE A 118 -6.18 1.40 -11.43
CA PHE A 118 -4.85 0.93 -11.79
C PHE A 118 -4.83 -0.62 -11.83
N PRO A 119 -5.33 -1.25 -12.91
CA PRO A 119 -5.40 -2.71 -13.00
C PRO A 119 -4.04 -3.40 -12.88
N HIS A 120 -2.96 -2.71 -13.22
CA HIS A 120 -1.58 -3.22 -13.15
C HIS A 120 -0.91 -2.99 -11.78
N ALA A 121 -1.59 -2.32 -10.83
CA ALA A 121 -1.09 -2.19 -9.47
C ALA A 121 -0.90 -3.58 -8.84
N VAL A 122 0.20 -3.76 -8.13
CA VAL A 122 0.59 -5.05 -7.54
C VAL A 122 0.05 -5.15 -6.12
N GLY A 123 -0.87 -6.07 -5.89
CA GLY A 123 -1.47 -6.33 -4.59
C GLY A 123 -0.69 -7.38 -3.80
N ILE A 124 -0.32 -7.06 -2.58
CA ILE A 124 0.43 -7.92 -1.67
C ILE A 124 -0.33 -7.99 -0.34
N PHE A 125 -0.75 -9.18 0.05
CA PHE A 125 -1.43 -9.40 1.33
C PHE A 125 -0.48 -10.02 2.35
N ILE A 126 -0.34 -9.39 3.52
CA ILE A 126 0.49 -9.91 4.61
C ILE A 126 -0.40 -10.68 5.59
N LEU A 127 -0.13 -11.96 5.77
CA LEU A 127 -0.82 -12.80 6.74
C LEU A 127 0.02 -13.01 8.01
N PRO A 128 -0.60 -13.07 9.19
CA PRO A 128 0.04 -13.66 10.37
C PRO A 128 0.18 -15.18 10.18
N PRO A 129 1.12 -15.84 10.88
CA PRO A 129 1.24 -17.30 10.79
C PRO A 129 0.06 -18.05 11.42
N SER A 130 -0.66 -17.40 12.34
CA SER A 130 -1.90 -17.92 12.95
C SER A 130 -2.69 -16.80 13.63
N ILE A 131 -3.95 -17.05 13.94
CA ILE A 131 -4.78 -16.14 14.75
C ILE A 131 -4.21 -15.99 16.16
N ALA A 132 -3.69 -17.06 16.75
CA ALA A 132 -3.03 -17.01 18.05
C ALA A 132 -1.80 -16.07 18.05
N ALA A 133 -0.97 -16.13 17.02
CA ALA A 133 0.17 -15.24 16.87
C ALA A 133 -0.27 -13.77 16.69
N LEU A 134 -1.39 -13.52 16.01
CA LEU A 134 -1.99 -12.21 15.89
C LEU A 134 -2.43 -11.67 17.25
N GLU A 135 -3.13 -12.48 18.03
CA GLU A 135 -3.57 -12.14 19.38
C GLU A 135 -2.39 -11.80 20.30
N ASP A 136 -1.35 -12.63 20.28
CA ASP A 136 -0.13 -12.38 21.06
C ASP A 136 0.56 -11.07 20.68
N ARG A 137 0.62 -10.75 19.39
CA ARG A 137 1.20 -9.49 18.90
C ARG A 137 0.38 -8.26 19.35
N LEU A 138 -0.95 -8.36 19.34
CA LEU A 138 -1.84 -7.30 19.83
C LEU A 138 -1.69 -7.09 21.33
N LYS A 139 -1.64 -8.17 22.12
CA LYS A 139 -1.41 -8.11 23.57
C LYS A 139 -0.04 -7.51 23.93
N LYS A 140 1.03 -7.93 23.26
CA LYS A 140 2.40 -7.43 23.49
C LYS A 140 2.57 -5.94 23.18
N ARG A 141 1.76 -5.36 22.31
CA ARG A 141 1.74 -3.92 22.05
C ARG A 141 1.32 -3.10 23.28
N GLY A 142 0.50 -3.67 24.17
CA GLY A 142 0.10 -3.06 25.44
C GLY A 142 -0.69 -1.74 25.29
N GLN A 143 -1.27 -1.48 24.12
CA GLN A 143 -1.94 -0.23 23.77
C GLN A 143 -3.48 -0.33 23.83
N ASP A 144 -4.00 -1.55 23.95
CA ASP A 144 -5.42 -1.84 23.84
C ASP A 144 -5.94 -2.62 25.06
N GLU A 145 -7.13 -2.27 25.49
CA GLU A 145 -7.89 -3.03 26.49
C GLU A 145 -8.30 -4.41 25.94
N PRO A 146 -8.49 -5.45 26.77
CA PRO A 146 -8.82 -6.81 26.31
C PRO A 146 -10.04 -6.88 25.40
N GLN A 147 -11.06 -6.08 25.63
CA GLN A 147 -12.25 -6.02 24.79
C GLN A 147 -11.96 -5.47 23.39
N VAL A 148 -11.02 -4.51 23.27
CA VAL A 148 -10.57 -3.97 21.99
C VAL A 148 -9.80 -5.01 21.21
N ILE A 149 -8.92 -5.77 21.89
CA ILE A 149 -8.16 -6.89 21.28
C ILE A 149 -9.13 -7.92 20.70
N THR A 150 -10.14 -8.37 21.49
CA THR A 150 -11.13 -9.33 21.00
C THR A 150 -11.85 -8.82 19.75
N ARG A 151 -12.27 -7.56 19.73
CA ARG A 151 -12.93 -6.95 18.56
C ARG A 151 -12.02 -6.92 17.34
N ARG A 152 -10.72 -6.61 17.54
CA ARG A 152 -9.72 -6.60 16.46
C ARG A 152 -9.46 -7.98 15.87
N ILE A 153 -9.44 -9.02 16.71
CA ILE A 153 -9.29 -10.41 16.26
C ILE A 153 -10.50 -10.86 15.42
N LEU A 154 -11.71 -10.50 15.86
CA LEU A 154 -12.92 -10.80 15.09
C LEU A 154 -12.93 -10.06 13.74
N ALA A 155 -12.53 -8.80 13.72
CA ALA A 155 -12.40 -8.02 12.48
C ALA A 155 -11.35 -8.61 11.54
N ALA A 156 -10.22 -9.09 12.08
CA ALA A 156 -9.13 -9.69 11.31
C ALA A 156 -9.58 -10.90 10.48
N GLY A 157 -10.52 -11.69 10.98
CA GLY A 157 -11.11 -12.82 10.23
C GLY A 157 -11.79 -12.35 8.93
N GLY A 158 -12.55 -11.26 9.00
CA GLY A 158 -13.16 -10.63 7.83
C GLY A 158 -12.13 -10.07 6.84
N GLU A 159 -11.08 -9.41 7.36
CA GLU A 159 -10.00 -8.86 6.54
C GLU A 159 -9.20 -9.97 5.82
N ILE A 160 -8.89 -11.07 6.51
CA ILE A 160 -8.16 -12.23 5.97
C ILE A 160 -8.93 -12.91 4.83
N ALA A 161 -10.24 -12.91 4.87
CA ALA A 161 -11.07 -13.50 3.81
C ALA A 161 -10.85 -12.86 2.43
N HIS A 162 -10.31 -11.65 2.38
CA HIS A 162 -9.96 -10.94 1.15
C HIS A 162 -8.56 -11.30 0.59
N ALA A 163 -7.75 -12.09 1.29
CA ALA A 163 -6.42 -12.48 0.82
C ALA A 163 -6.41 -13.10 -0.60
N PRO A 164 -7.39 -13.91 -1.03
CA PRO A 164 -7.44 -14.46 -2.40
C PRO A 164 -7.61 -13.43 -3.52
N GLU A 165 -7.94 -12.18 -3.20
CA GLU A 165 -8.09 -11.09 -4.18
C GLU A 165 -6.73 -10.49 -4.60
N PHE A 166 -5.64 -10.88 -3.95
CA PHE A 166 -4.30 -10.33 -4.15
C PHE A 166 -3.40 -11.27 -4.94
N GLU A 167 -2.52 -10.70 -5.76
CA GLU A 167 -1.57 -11.47 -6.57
C GLU A 167 -0.51 -12.18 -5.74
N TYR A 168 -0.16 -11.60 -4.59
CA TYR A 168 0.87 -12.15 -3.69
C TYR A 168 0.37 -12.20 -2.26
N VAL A 169 0.73 -13.28 -1.58
CA VAL A 169 0.47 -13.46 -0.15
C VAL A 169 1.78 -13.79 0.53
N ILE A 170 2.12 -13.05 1.60
CA ILE A 170 3.32 -13.26 2.41
C ILE A 170 2.88 -13.68 3.81
N ILE A 171 3.40 -14.80 4.31
CA ILE A 171 3.16 -15.25 5.68
C ILE A 171 4.26 -14.69 6.57
N ASN A 172 3.93 -13.67 7.38
CA ASN A 172 4.86 -13.01 8.27
C ASN A 172 5.08 -13.84 9.56
N GLN A 173 5.69 -15.01 9.40
CA GLN A 173 6.15 -15.87 10.48
C GLN A 173 7.54 -15.44 10.93
N GLU A 174 8.51 -15.49 10.01
CA GLU A 174 9.87 -15.03 10.20
C GLU A 174 10.07 -13.69 9.46
N PHE A 175 10.43 -12.66 10.21
CA PHE A 175 10.53 -11.30 9.68
C PHE A 175 11.51 -11.19 8.49
N ALA A 176 12.69 -11.79 8.61
CA ALA A 176 13.70 -11.73 7.56
C ALA A 176 13.24 -12.39 6.27
N THR A 177 12.54 -13.52 6.36
CA THR A 177 11.96 -14.22 5.21
C THR A 177 10.87 -13.37 4.57
N ALA A 178 9.91 -12.87 5.35
CA ALA A 178 8.84 -12.03 4.84
C ALA A 178 9.35 -10.73 4.18
N LEU A 179 10.40 -10.11 4.73
CA LEU A 179 11.04 -8.94 4.13
C LEU A 179 11.74 -9.30 2.82
N SER A 180 12.42 -10.46 2.75
CA SER A 180 13.06 -10.95 1.53
C SER A 180 12.03 -11.21 0.42
N GLU A 181 10.90 -11.84 0.75
CA GLU A 181 9.80 -12.09 -0.19
C GLU A 181 9.18 -10.76 -0.69
N LEU A 182 8.92 -9.81 0.20
CA LEU A 182 8.41 -8.49 -0.16
C LEU A 182 9.38 -7.76 -1.11
N THR A 183 10.66 -7.80 -0.80
CA THR A 183 11.71 -7.21 -1.64
C THR A 183 11.80 -7.90 -3.00
N ALA A 184 11.68 -9.23 -3.05
CA ALA A 184 11.70 -10.00 -4.28
C ALA A 184 10.52 -9.65 -5.21
N ILE A 185 9.32 -9.47 -4.67
CA ILE A 185 8.14 -9.03 -5.43
C ILE A 185 8.39 -7.66 -6.08
N VAL A 186 8.93 -6.70 -5.32
CA VAL A 186 9.26 -5.36 -5.84
C VAL A 186 10.28 -5.46 -6.98
N LYS A 187 11.36 -6.22 -6.78
CA LYS A 187 12.40 -6.41 -7.80
C LYS A 187 11.88 -7.12 -9.04
N ALA A 188 11.09 -8.19 -8.88
CA ALA A 188 10.51 -8.91 -10.00
C ALA A 188 9.52 -8.04 -10.81
N THR A 189 8.74 -7.20 -10.12
CA THR A 189 7.83 -6.26 -10.81
C THR A 189 8.59 -5.28 -11.70
N ARG A 190 9.71 -4.75 -11.23
CA ARG A 190 10.58 -3.87 -12.04
C ARG A 190 11.15 -4.54 -13.28
N CYS A 191 11.27 -5.88 -13.28
CA CYS A 191 11.77 -6.68 -14.41
C CYS A 191 10.67 -7.07 -15.41
N ARG A 192 9.39 -6.74 -15.16
CA ARG A 192 8.33 -6.98 -16.14
C ARG A 192 8.64 -6.27 -17.46
N PHE A 193 8.32 -6.91 -18.60
CA PHE A 193 8.58 -6.34 -19.92
C PHE A 193 8.01 -4.92 -20.05
N SER A 194 6.78 -4.68 -19.66
CA SER A 194 6.13 -3.36 -19.70
C SER A 194 6.91 -2.30 -18.94
N GLN A 195 7.42 -2.62 -17.75
CA GLN A 195 8.22 -1.70 -16.93
C GLN A 195 9.60 -1.43 -17.54
N GLN A 196 10.27 -2.47 -18.04
CA GLN A 196 11.56 -2.35 -18.70
C GLN A 196 11.46 -1.56 -20.01
N ALA A 197 10.41 -1.77 -20.79
CA ALA A 197 10.19 -1.08 -22.06
C ALA A 197 10.02 0.43 -21.87
N VAL A 198 9.30 0.86 -20.81
CA VAL A 198 9.13 2.29 -20.48
C VAL A 198 10.43 2.88 -19.94
N ARG A 199 11.08 2.21 -18.99
CA ARG A 199 12.30 2.71 -18.33
C ARG A 199 13.52 2.76 -19.25
N ASN A 200 13.57 1.90 -20.26
CA ASN A 200 14.70 1.74 -21.18
C ASN A 200 14.28 1.91 -22.65
N ALA A 201 13.36 2.83 -22.93
CA ALA A 201 12.76 3.00 -24.25
C ALA A 201 13.80 3.19 -25.37
N SER A 202 14.87 3.95 -25.14
CA SER A 202 15.94 4.16 -26.11
C SER A 202 16.72 2.89 -26.42
N LEU A 203 17.02 2.08 -25.41
CA LEU A 203 17.69 0.78 -25.60
C LEU A 203 16.80 -0.18 -26.39
N PHE A 204 15.52 -0.27 -26.04
CA PHE A 204 14.56 -1.14 -26.74
C PHE A 204 14.42 -0.73 -28.22
N ALA A 205 14.34 0.58 -28.50
CA ALA A 205 14.34 1.08 -29.87
C ALA A 205 15.61 0.71 -30.64
N GLN A 206 16.80 0.85 -30.03
CA GLN A 206 18.08 0.45 -30.65
C GLN A 206 18.15 -1.05 -30.93
N LEU A 207 17.51 -1.88 -30.11
CA LEU A 207 17.42 -3.32 -30.29
C LEU A 207 16.29 -3.76 -31.24
N GLY A 208 15.54 -2.80 -31.82
CA GLY A 208 14.43 -3.08 -32.73
C GLY A 208 13.19 -3.64 -32.02
N ILE A 209 13.10 -3.48 -30.69
CA ILE A 209 11.96 -3.93 -29.89
C ILE A 209 10.92 -2.80 -29.85
N HIS A 210 9.79 -3.02 -30.50
CA HIS A 210 8.65 -2.11 -30.47
C HIS A 210 7.66 -2.59 -29.38
N ALA A 211 7.61 -1.88 -28.26
CA ALA A 211 6.65 -2.17 -27.21
C ALA A 211 5.28 -1.59 -27.62
N ASN A 212 4.36 -2.43 -28.11
CA ASN A 212 2.95 -2.08 -28.14
C ASN A 212 2.44 -2.13 -26.69
N LEU A 213 2.54 -1.00 -25.99
CA LEU A 213 2.00 -0.82 -24.63
C LEU A 213 0.51 -0.49 -24.79
N SER A 214 -0.30 -1.54 -25.04
CA SER A 214 -1.77 -1.47 -25.03
C SER A 214 -2.30 -1.66 -23.61
#